data_f0819c773218d4630304de123f80c85d
#
_entry.id   f0819c773218d4630304de123f80c85d
#
_cell.length_a   1.000
_cell.length_b   1.000
_cell.length_c   1.000
_cell.angle_alpha   90.00
_cell.angle_beta   90.00
_cell.angle_gamma   90.00
#
_symmetry.space_group_name_H-M   'P 1'
#
loop_
_entity.id
_entity.type
_entity.pdbx_description
1 polymer ?
#
loop_
_entity_poly.entity_id
_entity_poly.type
_entity_poly.pdbx_seq_one_letter_code
_entity_poly.pdbx_strand_id
1 'polypeptide(L)'
;MFGKILSFIDKILTFFEEWTLFISVIVALVALFVNVVLRYGFNYSLAWSEELVREVIIYTTFIGCSAAVKNRSMIKIDASVQLLPKLKMPLTYFSNFVTMIFAGMMIYYGWLMVMMQYRTHQKTIIMEIPYVILYLILPLMGIMMLIRAIQVIYQDINEQRAQKQEN
;
A
#
# COMPACT_ATOMS: atom_id res chain seq x y z
N MET A 1 15.38 21.48 8.80
CA MET A 1 14.01 21.82 8.40
C MET A 1 13.35 20.70 7.62
N PHE A 2 14.02 20.13 6.63
CA PHE A 2 13.52 19.02 5.82
C PHE A 2 13.09 17.78 6.64
N GLY A 3 13.86 17.35 7.62
CA GLY A 3 13.55 16.19 8.47
C GLY A 3 12.26 16.34 9.29
N LYS A 4 11.91 17.55 9.74
CA LYS A 4 10.65 17.78 10.47
C LYS A 4 9.43 17.69 9.55
N ILE A 5 9.54 18.14 8.31
CA ILE A 5 8.47 18.04 7.31
C ILE A 5 8.27 16.57 6.91
N LEU A 6 9.36 15.84 6.66
CA LEU A 6 9.28 14.40 6.36
C LEU A 6 8.65 13.60 7.50
N SER A 7 9.03 13.88 8.75
CA SER A 7 8.45 13.24 9.93
C SER A 7 6.97 13.56 10.12
N PHE A 8 6.54 14.76 9.81
CA PHE A 8 5.13 15.14 9.87
C PHE A 8 4.29 14.41 8.81
N ILE A 9 4.79 14.38 7.57
CA ILE A 9 4.17 13.63 6.46
C ILE A 9 4.10 12.14 6.81
N ASP A 10 5.17 11.58 7.37
CA ASP A 10 5.23 10.18 7.81
C ASP A 10 4.12 9.85 8.82
N LYS A 11 3.93 10.72 9.81
CA LYS A 11 2.91 10.52 10.85
C LYS A 11 1.49 10.56 10.29
N ILE A 12 1.21 11.49 9.37
CA ILE A 12 -0.10 11.59 8.72
C ILE A 12 -0.38 10.37 7.84
N LEU A 13 0.59 9.99 6.99
CA LEU A 13 0.45 8.83 6.12
C LEU A 13 0.25 7.55 6.93
N THR A 14 1.03 7.35 7.98
CA THR A 14 0.90 6.17 8.86
C THR A 14 -0.46 6.11 9.53
N PHE A 15 -0.92 7.22 10.07
CA PHE A 15 -2.23 7.28 10.69
C PHE A 15 -3.34 6.93 9.69
N PHE A 16 -3.26 7.49 8.48
CA PHE A 16 -4.22 7.20 7.42
C PHE A 16 -4.17 5.72 6.99
N GLU A 17 -2.99 5.15 6.79
CA GLU A 17 -2.80 3.75 6.41
C GLU A 17 -3.37 2.82 7.49
N GLU A 18 -2.95 2.97 8.74
CA GLU A 18 -3.36 2.11 9.85
C GLU A 18 -4.87 2.15 10.11
N TRP A 19 -5.45 3.35 10.16
CA TRP A 19 -6.89 3.50 10.39
C TRP A 19 -7.72 2.97 9.22
N THR A 20 -7.30 3.23 7.98
CA THR A 20 -8.01 2.72 6.81
C THR A 20 -7.95 1.20 6.75
N LEU A 21 -6.78 0.60 7.00
CA LEU A 21 -6.63 -0.86 7.06
C LEU A 21 -7.51 -1.46 8.18
N PHE A 22 -7.46 -0.90 9.37
CA PHE A 22 -8.22 -1.39 10.51
C PHE A 22 -9.74 -1.35 10.26
N ILE A 23 -10.26 -0.18 9.86
CA ILE A 23 -11.69 0.01 9.62
C ILE A 23 -12.17 -0.88 8.46
N SER A 24 -11.43 -0.91 7.35
CA SER A 24 -11.83 -1.69 6.16
C SER A 24 -11.88 -3.19 6.44
N VAL A 25 -10.92 -3.73 7.19
CA VAL A 25 -10.91 -5.15 7.58
C VAL A 25 -12.06 -5.47 8.53
N ILE A 26 -12.34 -4.63 9.53
CA ILE A 26 -13.47 -4.86 10.43
C ILE A 26 -14.80 -4.82 9.66
N VAL A 27 -14.99 -3.84 8.79
CA VAL A 27 -16.22 -3.74 7.97
C VAL A 27 -16.39 -4.98 7.11
N ALA A 28 -15.32 -5.48 6.46
CA ALA A 28 -15.37 -6.69 5.67
C ALA A 28 -15.72 -7.93 6.51
N LEU A 29 -15.10 -8.09 7.68
CA LEU A 29 -15.38 -9.21 8.59
C LEU A 29 -16.83 -9.20 9.09
N VAL A 30 -17.33 -8.03 9.49
CA VAL A 30 -18.73 -7.88 9.93
C VAL A 30 -19.70 -8.18 8.79
N ALA A 31 -19.43 -7.67 7.58
CA ALA A 31 -20.27 -7.93 6.40
C ALA A 31 -20.31 -9.43 6.05
N LEU A 32 -19.16 -10.12 6.08
CA LEU A 32 -19.08 -11.57 5.87
C LEU A 32 -19.80 -12.35 6.97
N PHE A 33 -19.60 -11.97 8.23
CA PHE A 33 -20.28 -12.62 9.35
C PHE A 33 -21.79 -12.52 9.23
N VAL A 34 -22.31 -11.33 8.95
CA VAL A 34 -23.75 -11.12 8.73
C VAL A 34 -24.25 -11.92 7.54
N ASN A 35 -23.49 -11.96 6.44
CA ASN A 35 -23.86 -12.77 5.26
C ASN A 35 -23.96 -14.26 5.60
N VAL A 36 -22.99 -14.79 6.37
CA VAL A 36 -23.00 -16.20 6.81
C VAL A 36 -24.22 -16.50 7.70
N VAL A 37 -24.50 -15.65 8.69
CA VAL A 37 -25.67 -15.82 9.57
C VAL A 37 -26.98 -15.80 8.79
N LEU A 38 -27.14 -14.84 7.87
CA LEU A 38 -28.35 -14.75 7.04
C LEU A 38 -28.49 -15.93 6.08
N ARG A 39 -27.40 -16.38 5.49
CA ARG A 39 -27.40 -17.51 4.56
C ARG A 39 -27.80 -18.84 5.22
N TYR A 40 -27.24 -19.12 6.40
CA TYR A 40 -27.52 -20.38 7.09
C TYR A 40 -28.74 -20.33 8.01
N GLY A 41 -29.08 -19.14 8.57
CA GLY A 41 -30.25 -18.99 9.44
C GLY A 41 -31.54 -18.71 8.71
N PHE A 42 -31.49 -17.93 7.64
CA PHE A 42 -32.66 -17.41 6.95
C PHE A 42 -32.74 -17.80 5.45
N ASN A 43 -31.79 -18.61 4.95
CA ASN A 43 -31.63 -18.94 3.52
C ASN A 43 -31.60 -17.69 2.60
N TYR A 44 -31.07 -16.57 3.10
CA TYR A 44 -30.96 -15.31 2.40
C TYR A 44 -29.48 -14.94 2.24
N SER A 45 -29.01 -14.71 1.02
CA SER A 45 -27.64 -14.34 0.70
C SER A 45 -27.52 -12.86 0.36
N LEU A 46 -26.60 -12.17 1.02
CA LEU A 46 -26.26 -10.77 0.74
C LEU A 46 -25.22 -10.70 -0.38
N ALA A 47 -25.66 -10.62 -1.62
CA ALA A 47 -24.77 -10.60 -2.78
C ALA A 47 -23.77 -9.41 -2.76
N TRP A 48 -24.18 -8.26 -2.22
CA TRP A 48 -23.31 -7.08 -2.10
C TRP A 48 -22.12 -7.28 -1.12
N SER A 49 -22.24 -8.19 -0.15
CA SER A 49 -21.16 -8.44 0.81
C SER A 49 -19.93 -9.06 0.16
N GLU A 50 -20.13 -9.94 -0.84
CA GLU A 50 -19.02 -10.56 -1.57
C GLU A 50 -18.29 -9.54 -2.45
N GLU A 51 -19.03 -8.60 -3.04
CA GLU A 51 -18.45 -7.51 -3.82
C GLU A 51 -17.66 -6.55 -2.93
N LEU A 52 -18.24 -6.15 -1.80
CA LEU A 52 -17.58 -5.29 -0.81
C LEU A 52 -16.25 -5.89 -0.32
N VAL A 53 -16.25 -7.18 0.02
CA VAL A 53 -15.04 -7.86 0.50
C VAL A 53 -13.95 -7.88 -0.58
N ARG A 54 -14.31 -8.13 -1.84
CA ARG A 54 -13.35 -8.06 -2.95
C ARG A 54 -12.68 -6.69 -3.04
N GLU A 55 -13.47 -5.63 -2.94
CA GLU A 55 -12.94 -4.27 -2.96
C GLU A 55 -12.06 -3.97 -1.76
N VAL A 56 -12.47 -4.40 -0.57
CA VAL A 56 -11.65 -4.26 0.63
C VAL A 56 -10.30 -4.97 0.50
N ILE A 57 -10.27 -6.19 -0.07
CA ILE A 57 -9.01 -6.92 -0.31
C ILE A 57 -8.11 -6.12 -1.24
N ILE A 58 -8.62 -5.55 -2.32
CA ILE A 58 -7.86 -4.72 -3.24
C ILE A 58 -7.27 -3.50 -2.51
N TYR A 59 -8.10 -2.75 -1.80
CA TYR A 59 -7.66 -1.56 -1.07
C TYR A 59 -6.63 -1.89 0.00
N THR A 60 -6.88 -2.91 0.82
CA THR A 60 -5.94 -3.30 1.89
C THR A 60 -4.61 -3.79 1.34
N THR A 61 -4.61 -4.48 0.20
CA THR A 61 -3.38 -4.93 -0.46
C THR A 61 -2.53 -3.75 -0.90
N PHE A 62 -3.11 -2.77 -1.58
CA PHE A 62 -2.37 -1.60 -2.08
C PHE A 62 -1.91 -0.68 -0.94
N ILE A 63 -2.74 -0.44 0.07
CA ILE A 63 -2.34 0.33 1.26
C ILE A 63 -1.24 -0.42 2.02
N GLY A 64 -1.35 -1.74 2.16
CA GLY A 64 -0.34 -2.59 2.77
C GLY A 64 1.01 -2.55 2.04
N CYS A 65 1.01 -2.44 0.71
CA CYS A 65 2.25 -2.24 -0.06
C CYS A 65 2.98 -0.95 0.34
N SER A 66 2.28 0.16 0.52
CA SER A 66 2.87 1.42 0.98
C SER A 66 3.46 1.29 2.39
N ALA A 67 2.72 0.69 3.32
CA ALA A 67 3.18 0.41 4.68
C ALA A 67 4.40 -0.54 4.71
N ALA A 68 4.45 -1.52 3.80
CA ALA A 68 5.58 -2.46 3.68
C ALA A 68 6.87 -1.76 3.23
N VAL A 69 6.79 -0.76 2.35
CA VAL A 69 7.95 0.06 1.97
C VAL A 69 8.50 0.80 3.20
N LYS A 70 7.64 1.43 4.00
CA LYS A 70 8.04 2.12 5.24
C LYS A 70 8.79 1.21 6.20
N ASN A 71 8.24 0.02 6.45
CA ASN A 71 8.77 -0.92 7.44
C ASN A 71 10.00 -1.69 6.91
N ARG A 72 10.49 -1.37 5.71
CA ARG A 72 11.58 -2.10 5.03
C ARG A 72 11.29 -3.61 4.93
N SER A 73 10.02 -4.00 5.00
CA SER A 73 9.59 -5.40 4.99
C SER A 73 9.45 -5.99 3.59
N MET A 74 9.50 -5.16 2.55
CA MET A 74 9.40 -5.62 1.16
C MET A 74 10.57 -6.52 0.73
N ILE A 75 11.76 -6.31 1.33
CA ILE A 75 12.90 -7.18 1.03
C ILE A 75 13.68 -7.41 2.31
N LYS A 76 13.23 -8.35 3.11
CA LYS A 76 14.08 -8.93 4.15
C LYS A 76 14.97 -10.00 3.50
N ILE A 77 16.05 -9.56 2.89
CA ILE A 77 17.16 -10.43 2.50
C ILE A 77 18.02 -10.68 3.75
N ASP A 78 17.40 -10.85 4.92
CA ASP A 78 18.08 -11.02 6.18
C ASP A 78 19.02 -12.25 6.15
N ALA A 79 18.61 -13.32 5.47
CA ALA A 79 19.45 -14.52 5.34
C ALA A 79 20.69 -14.28 4.48
N SER A 80 20.58 -13.58 3.35
CA SER A 80 21.70 -13.28 2.46
C SER A 80 22.64 -12.22 3.04
N VAL A 81 22.10 -11.29 3.82
CA VAL A 81 22.86 -10.22 4.49
C VAL A 81 23.62 -10.73 5.70
N GLN A 82 23.10 -11.74 6.41
CA GLN A 82 23.83 -12.40 7.51
C GLN A 82 25.05 -13.17 7.01
N LEU A 83 24.97 -13.76 5.80
CA LEU A 83 26.11 -14.47 5.19
C LEU A 83 27.17 -13.54 4.61
N LEU A 84 26.80 -12.37 4.10
CA LEU A 84 27.71 -11.43 3.44
C LEU A 84 27.39 -9.97 3.82
N PRO A 85 27.87 -9.49 5.00
CA PRO A 85 27.56 -8.14 5.48
C PRO A 85 28.00 -7.01 4.52
N LYS A 86 29.01 -7.27 3.68
CA LYS A 86 29.49 -6.32 2.66
C LYS A 86 28.50 -6.05 1.52
N LEU A 87 27.57 -6.98 1.26
CA LEU A 87 26.53 -6.84 0.24
C LEU A 87 25.26 -6.11 0.74
N LYS A 88 25.13 -5.85 2.03
CA LYS A 88 23.97 -5.17 2.61
C LYS A 88 23.70 -3.83 1.95
N MET A 89 24.71 -3.01 1.82
CA MET A 89 24.62 -1.65 1.27
C MET A 89 24.15 -1.62 -0.19
N PRO A 90 24.85 -2.28 -1.14
CA PRO A 90 24.46 -2.21 -2.54
C PRO A 90 23.08 -2.84 -2.77
N LEU A 91 22.73 -3.87 -2.01
CA LEU A 91 21.46 -4.55 -2.14
C LEU A 91 20.27 -3.68 -1.66
N THR A 92 20.46 -2.93 -0.58
CA THR A 92 19.46 -1.97 -0.07
C THR A 92 19.22 -0.86 -1.10
N TYR A 93 20.28 -0.29 -1.68
CA TYR A 93 20.12 0.75 -2.71
C TYR A 93 19.47 0.21 -3.98
N PHE A 94 19.84 -0.99 -4.40
CA PHE A 94 19.22 -1.65 -5.55
C PHE A 94 17.72 -1.88 -5.31
N SER A 95 17.34 -2.38 -4.13
CA SER A 95 15.96 -2.57 -3.73
C SER A 95 15.16 -1.26 -3.76
N ASN A 96 15.68 -0.21 -3.15
CA ASN A 96 15.04 1.09 -3.14
C ASN A 96 14.86 1.66 -4.55
N PHE A 97 15.84 1.45 -5.43
CA PHE A 97 15.77 1.86 -6.82
C PHE A 97 14.66 1.10 -7.58
N VAL A 98 14.59 -0.22 -7.42
CA VAL A 98 13.53 -1.04 -8.02
C VAL A 98 12.15 -0.64 -7.50
N THR A 99 12.03 -0.36 -6.19
CA THR A 99 10.79 0.12 -5.59
C THR A 99 10.36 1.47 -6.18
N MET A 100 11.28 2.38 -6.44
CA MET A 100 10.97 3.67 -7.09
C MET A 100 10.48 3.48 -8.54
N ILE A 101 11.10 2.58 -9.30
CA ILE A 101 10.65 2.25 -10.67
C ILE A 101 9.23 1.68 -10.61
N PHE A 102 9.00 0.72 -9.72
CA PHE A 102 7.69 0.09 -9.55
C PHE A 102 6.61 1.12 -9.18
N ALA A 103 6.90 2.00 -8.23
CA ALA A 103 5.99 3.08 -7.85
C ALA A 103 5.69 4.03 -9.01
N GLY A 104 6.69 4.39 -9.82
CA GLY A 104 6.50 5.18 -11.04
C GLY A 104 5.61 4.48 -12.07
N MET A 105 5.81 3.18 -12.29
CA MET A 105 4.94 2.37 -13.15
C MET A 105 3.50 2.33 -12.62
N MET A 106 3.31 2.18 -11.30
CA MET A 106 1.99 2.18 -10.67
C MET A 106 1.25 3.52 -10.89
N ILE A 107 1.95 4.65 -10.83
CA ILE A 107 1.36 5.96 -11.11
C ILE A 107 0.95 6.03 -12.57
N TYR A 108 1.85 5.71 -13.49
CA TYR A 108 1.60 5.84 -14.93
C TYR A 108 0.48 4.93 -15.42
N TYR A 109 0.61 3.63 -15.17
CA TYR A 109 -0.41 2.66 -15.61
C TYR A 109 -1.70 2.75 -14.81
N GLY A 110 -1.61 3.08 -13.52
CA GLY A 110 -2.79 3.34 -12.69
C GLY A 110 -3.61 4.51 -13.22
N TRP A 111 -2.95 5.60 -13.60
CA TRP A 111 -3.62 6.74 -14.22
C TRP A 111 -4.27 6.38 -15.56
N LEU A 112 -3.57 5.61 -16.39
CA LEU A 112 -4.12 5.13 -17.66
C LEU A 112 -5.40 4.29 -17.46
N MET A 113 -5.39 3.41 -16.45
CA MET A 113 -6.57 2.60 -16.08
C MET A 113 -7.74 3.47 -15.60
N VAL A 114 -7.47 4.48 -14.77
CA VAL A 114 -8.50 5.44 -14.32
C VAL A 114 -9.14 6.14 -15.51
N MET A 115 -8.34 6.64 -16.45
CA MET A 115 -8.83 7.31 -17.66
C MET A 115 -9.65 6.38 -18.56
N MET A 116 -9.25 5.12 -18.69
CA MET A 116 -9.98 4.11 -19.42
C MET A 116 -11.36 3.86 -18.79
N GLN A 117 -11.40 3.68 -17.47
CA GLN A 117 -12.66 3.46 -16.75
C GLN A 117 -13.57 4.70 -16.77
N TYR A 118 -12.98 5.90 -16.76
CA TYR A 118 -13.74 7.14 -16.91
C TYR A 118 -14.45 7.22 -18.26
N ARG A 119 -13.80 6.78 -19.35
CA ARG A 119 -14.38 6.76 -20.71
C ARG A 119 -15.45 5.69 -20.90
N THR A 120 -15.30 4.55 -20.24
CA THR A 120 -16.22 3.41 -20.40
C THR A 120 -17.44 3.49 -19.49
N HIS A 121 -17.45 4.40 -18.50
CA HIS A 121 -18.52 4.56 -17.50
C HIS A 121 -18.95 3.26 -16.84
N GLN A 122 -18.03 2.31 -16.69
CA GLN A 122 -18.31 1.02 -16.07
C GLN A 122 -18.55 1.17 -14.57
N LYS A 123 -19.49 0.36 -14.07
CA LYS A 123 -19.86 0.25 -12.66
C LYS A 123 -19.79 -1.19 -12.21
N THR A 124 -19.65 -1.41 -10.91
CA THR A 124 -19.79 -2.73 -10.31
C THR A 124 -21.22 -3.25 -10.48
N ILE A 125 -21.37 -4.58 -10.45
CA ILE A 125 -22.63 -5.23 -10.88
C ILE A 125 -23.73 -5.07 -9.83
N ILE A 126 -23.39 -5.11 -8.52
CA ILE A 126 -24.36 -5.15 -7.44
C ILE A 126 -24.46 -3.81 -6.73
N MET A 127 -23.30 -3.24 -6.35
CA MET A 127 -23.23 -1.97 -5.62
C MET A 127 -23.29 -0.74 -6.54
N GLU A 128 -23.19 -0.93 -7.86
CA GLU A 128 -23.17 0.13 -8.89
C GLU A 128 -22.11 1.21 -8.66
N ILE A 129 -21.03 0.89 -7.94
CA ILE A 129 -19.92 1.79 -7.68
C ILE A 129 -19.14 2.00 -8.98
N PRO A 130 -18.85 3.26 -9.39
CA PRO A 130 -18.03 3.51 -10.57
C PRO A 130 -16.62 2.93 -10.41
N TYR A 131 -16.16 2.13 -11.37
CA TYR A 131 -14.79 1.57 -11.35
C TYR A 131 -13.69 2.63 -11.29
N VAL A 132 -13.97 3.85 -11.71
CA VAL A 132 -13.07 4.99 -11.59
C VAL A 132 -12.58 5.17 -10.14
N ILE A 133 -13.48 5.07 -9.15
CA ILE A 133 -13.16 5.22 -7.73
C ILE A 133 -12.24 4.07 -7.29
N LEU A 134 -12.54 2.85 -7.73
CA LEU A 134 -11.78 1.65 -7.35
C LEU A 134 -10.36 1.68 -7.94
N TYR A 135 -10.22 2.09 -9.19
CA TYR A 135 -8.91 2.16 -9.84
C TYR A 135 -8.07 3.37 -9.40
N LEU A 136 -8.68 4.40 -8.81
CA LEU A 136 -7.97 5.59 -8.29
C LEU A 136 -6.97 5.21 -7.18
N ILE A 137 -7.18 4.10 -6.49
CA ILE A 137 -6.26 3.58 -5.47
C ILE A 137 -4.86 3.32 -6.04
N LEU A 138 -4.74 2.89 -7.30
CA LEU A 138 -3.47 2.54 -7.94
C LEU A 138 -2.50 3.73 -8.03
N PRO A 139 -2.86 4.87 -8.69
CA PRO A 139 -1.97 6.00 -8.76
C PRO A 139 -1.74 6.65 -7.38
N LEU A 140 -2.75 6.65 -6.51
CA LEU A 140 -2.63 7.20 -5.15
C LEU A 140 -1.60 6.41 -4.35
N MET A 141 -1.66 5.08 -4.37
CA MET A 141 -0.68 4.23 -3.68
C MET A 141 0.71 4.32 -4.32
N GLY A 142 0.80 4.44 -5.63
CA GLY A 142 2.07 4.70 -6.30
C GLY A 142 2.75 5.98 -5.79
N ILE A 143 2.00 7.05 -5.60
CA ILE A 143 2.50 8.31 -5.01
C ILE A 143 2.95 8.09 -3.56
N MET A 144 2.14 7.42 -2.75
CA MET A 144 2.49 7.12 -1.35
C MET A 144 3.77 6.27 -1.27
N MET A 145 3.90 5.24 -2.10
CA MET A 145 5.11 4.41 -2.18
C MET A 145 6.35 5.22 -2.58
N LEU A 146 6.24 6.16 -3.54
CA LEU A 146 7.35 7.05 -3.90
C LEU A 146 7.79 7.91 -2.73
N ILE A 147 6.84 8.53 -2.02
CA ILE A 147 7.14 9.35 -0.84
C ILE A 147 7.86 8.50 0.22
N ARG A 148 7.37 7.28 0.47
CA ARG A 148 7.98 6.34 1.42
C ARG A 148 9.39 5.91 0.99
N ALA A 149 9.59 5.58 -0.28
CA ALA A 149 10.90 5.22 -0.80
C ALA A 149 11.93 6.35 -0.62
N ILE A 150 11.53 7.60 -0.87
CA ILE A 150 12.38 8.77 -0.65
C ILE A 150 12.70 8.94 0.84
N GLN A 151 11.73 8.74 1.74
CA GLN A 151 11.93 8.80 3.19
C GLN A 151 12.94 7.75 3.66
N VAL A 152 12.81 6.50 3.20
CA VAL A 152 13.72 5.41 3.55
C VAL A 152 15.15 5.70 3.07
N ILE A 153 15.32 6.18 1.83
CA ILE A 153 16.63 6.55 1.30
C ILE A 153 17.26 7.67 2.13
N TYR A 154 16.48 8.68 2.51
CA TYR A 154 16.98 9.77 3.34
C TYR A 154 17.42 9.30 4.73
N GLN A 155 16.68 8.38 5.34
CA GLN A 155 17.05 7.77 6.62
C GLN A 155 18.34 6.96 6.48
N ASP A 156 18.48 6.13 5.44
CA ASP A 156 19.67 5.33 5.18
C ASP A 156 20.94 6.20 5.03
N ILE A 157 20.83 7.32 4.31
CA ILE A 157 21.96 8.26 4.15
C ILE A 157 22.36 8.89 5.48
N ASN A 158 21.38 9.26 6.31
CA ASN A 158 21.67 9.89 7.61
C ASN A 158 22.27 8.89 8.61
N GLU A 159 21.78 7.65 8.65
CA GLU A 159 22.37 6.58 9.48
C GLU A 159 23.82 6.30 9.09
N GLN A 160 24.14 6.29 7.79
CA GLN A 160 25.53 6.11 7.34
C GLN A 160 26.45 7.26 7.70
N ARG A 161 25.94 8.51 7.66
CA ARG A 161 26.72 9.68 8.07
C ARG A 161 27.03 9.66 9.56
N ALA A 162 26.06 9.22 10.38
CA ALA A 162 26.27 9.09 11.82
C ALA A 162 27.33 8.03 12.16
N GLN A 163 27.26 6.85 11.54
CA GLN A 163 28.26 5.78 11.73
C GLN A 163 29.67 6.16 11.27
N LYS A 164 29.81 7.02 10.26
CA LYS A 164 31.12 7.53 9.80
C LYS A 164 31.73 8.58 10.73
N GLN A 165 30.94 9.19 11.60
CA GLN A 165 31.42 10.18 12.57
C GLN A 165 31.83 9.54 13.91
N GLU A 166 31.37 8.30 14.18
CA GLU A 166 31.73 7.55 15.40
C GLU A 166 32.97 6.66 15.23
N ASN A 167 33.44 6.41 13.99
CA ASN A 167 34.70 5.69 13.69
C ASN A 167 35.82 6.65 13.24
#